data_3ea10935f1dd6a6fefd4c1208b5f3f4d
#
_entry.id   3ea10935f1dd6a6fefd4c1208b5f3f4d
#
_cell.length_a   1.000
_cell.length_b   1.000
_cell.length_c   1.000
_cell.angle_alpha   90.00
_cell.angle_beta   90.00
_cell.angle_gamma   90.00
#
_symmetry.space_group_name_H-M   'P 1'
#
loop_
_entity.id
_entity.type
_entity.pdbx_description
1 polymer ?
#
loop_
_entity_poly.entity_id
_entity_poly.type
_entity_poly.pdbx_seq_one_letter_code
_entity_poly.pdbx_strand_id
1 'polypeptide(L)'
;MTYAKITLATFMLALMVIGSAAGQELDGTLKKIKGSSTLTLGYLESAPPFSFPGPDKRPVGYSIDLCTHIASAIQKQLGINLKLNWVPVTTENRIDMVAQGKVDIECSTTTATLSRQEKVDFSLMTFADGGGLLTKSDLKLGAVADLADKRIAVIPGTTTETALTKFLKEEFVTVQLVRVKNHVEGLGAIEKGSADGFASDRGILIGLAVTSKDPTRFGLPNILFSYEPYGFMLPRNDAAFRLAVNRALAGLYRSGGIAPIYERWFGALGKPSPAIAAMYMLNGLPE
;
A
#
# COMPACT_ATOMS: atom_id res chain seq x y z
N MET A 1 39.05 20.12 -83.01
CA MET A 1 38.94 19.12 -81.93
C MET A 1 38.48 19.78 -80.68
N THR A 2 37.19 19.66 -80.38
CA THR A 2 36.55 20.41 -79.31
C THR A 2 35.93 19.41 -78.35
N TYR A 3 36.48 19.30 -77.11
CA TYR A 3 35.96 18.41 -76.05
C TYR A 3 34.84 19.11 -75.27
N ALA A 4 33.64 18.54 -75.38
CA ALA A 4 32.50 18.94 -74.58
C ALA A 4 32.64 18.34 -73.15
N LYS A 5 32.63 19.19 -72.13
CA LYS A 5 32.56 18.76 -70.71
C LYS A 5 31.11 18.57 -70.32
N ILE A 6 30.71 17.33 -70.04
CA ILE A 6 29.41 17.02 -69.47
C ILE A 6 29.56 17.09 -67.94
N THR A 7 28.86 18.07 -67.35
CA THR A 7 28.80 18.24 -65.91
C THR A 7 27.55 17.49 -65.38
N LEU A 8 27.78 16.37 -64.66
CA LEU A 8 26.72 15.57 -64.04
C LEU A 8 26.34 16.21 -62.71
N ALA A 9 25.18 16.84 -62.64
CA ALA A 9 24.63 17.38 -61.39
C ALA A 9 23.92 16.25 -60.64
N THR A 10 24.55 15.78 -59.58
CA THR A 10 23.95 14.79 -58.65
C THR A 10 23.00 15.50 -57.71
N PHE A 11 21.70 15.36 -57.95
CA PHE A 11 20.65 15.86 -57.09
C PHE A 11 20.47 14.89 -55.91
N MET A 12 21.06 15.22 -54.76
CA MET A 12 20.94 14.45 -53.52
C MET A 12 19.62 14.77 -52.85
N LEU A 13 18.58 13.96 -53.07
CA LEU A 13 17.28 14.07 -52.44
C LEU A 13 17.40 13.56 -50.99
N ALA A 14 17.62 14.45 -50.06
CA ALA A 14 17.57 14.12 -48.62
C ALA A 14 16.12 13.85 -48.22
N LEU A 15 15.72 12.56 -48.14
CA LEU A 15 14.49 12.17 -47.47
C LEU A 15 14.66 12.46 -45.97
N MET A 16 14.09 13.55 -45.51
CA MET A 16 13.81 13.76 -44.08
C MET A 16 12.73 12.73 -43.66
N VAL A 17 13.16 11.64 -43.10
CA VAL A 17 12.27 10.75 -42.32
C VAL A 17 11.91 11.53 -41.05
N ILE A 18 10.80 12.27 -41.12
CA ILE A 18 10.13 12.78 -39.93
C ILE A 18 9.56 11.56 -39.25
N GLY A 19 10.38 10.94 -38.40
CA GLY A 19 9.92 9.93 -37.45
C GLY A 19 8.90 10.62 -36.55
N SER A 20 7.62 10.53 -36.89
CA SER A 20 6.55 10.79 -35.95
C SER A 20 6.84 9.88 -34.77
N ALA A 21 7.29 10.46 -33.66
CA ALA A 21 7.20 9.80 -32.37
C ALA A 21 5.70 9.56 -32.14
N ALA A 22 5.20 8.44 -32.67
CA ALA A 22 3.85 7.98 -32.37
C ALA A 22 3.83 7.83 -30.85
N GLY A 23 3.30 8.83 -30.16
CA GLY A 23 3.09 8.76 -28.72
C GLY A 23 2.33 7.45 -28.48
N GLN A 24 2.89 6.59 -27.67
CA GLN A 24 2.28 5.30 -27.35
C GLN A 24 0.83 5.53 -26.97
N GLU A 25 -0.10 4.95 -27.72
CA GLU A 25 -1.54 5.13 -27.46
C GLU A 25 -1.84 4.68 -26.05
N LEU A 26 -2.47 5.56 -25.25
CA LEU A 26 -2.83 5.21 -23.89
C LEU A 26 -3.89 4.11 -23.90
N ASP A 27 -3.72 3.10 -23.07
CA ASP A 27 -4.66 2.03 -22.84
C ASP A 27 -5.07 1.94 -21.35
N GLY A 28 -5.91 0.99 -21.03
CA GLY A 28 -6.28 0.64 -19.65
C GLY A 28 -6.71 1.83 -18.81
N THR A 29 -6.25 1.83 -17.57
CA THR A 29 -6.58 2.86 -16.58
C THR A 29 -6.03 4.23 -16.94
N LEU A 30 -4.85 4.33 -17.59
CA LEU A 30 -4.32 5.64 -18.03
C LEU A 30 -5.23 6.30 -19.08
N LYS A 31 -5.78 5.54 -20.03
CA LYS A 31 -6.76 6.04 -21.02
C LYS A 31 -8.05 6.51 -20.34
N LYS A 32 -8.57 5.71 -19.39
CA LYS A 32 -9.74 6.07 -18.56
C LYS A 32 -9.51 7.37 -17.80
N ILE A 33 -8.37 7.53 -17.12
CA ILE A 33 -8.02 8.71 -16.35
C ILE A 33 -7.89 9.93 -17.28
N LYS A 34 -7.21 9.77 -18.42
CA LYS A 34 -7.06 10.86 -19.41
C LYS A 34 -8.41 11.38 -19.91
N GLY A 35 -9.35 10.47 -20.18
CA GLY A 35 -10.70 10.81 -20.68
C GLY A 35 -11.62 11.41 -19.63
N SER A 36 -11.53 10.96 -18.37
CA SER A 36 -12.42 11.39 -17.27
C SER A 36 -11.82 12.51 -16.41
N SER A 37 -10.52 12.78 -16.51
CA SER A 37 -9.74 13.62 -15.60
C SER A 37 -9.94 13.24 -14.12
N THR A 38 -10.21 11.97 -13.83
CA THR A 38 -10.49 11.48 -12.46
C THR A 38 -9.69 10.21 -12.18
N LEU A 39 -9.06 10.15 -11.01
CA LEU A 39 -8.43 8.96 -10.43
C LEU A 39 -9.21 8.55 -9.18
N THR A 40 -9.70 7.31 -9.15
CA THR A 40 -10.47 6.77 -8.03
C THR A 40 -9.58 5.98 -7.10
N LEU A 41 -9.49 6.42 -5.86
CA LEU A 41 -8.59 5.91 -4.84
C LEU A 41 -9.40 5.27 -3.70
N GLY A 42 -9.19 3.97 -3.47
CA GLY A 42 -9.77 3.27 -2.33
C GLY A 42 -8.94 3.49 -1.08
N TYR A 43 -9.59 3.66 0.09
CA TYR A 43 -8.91 3.82 1.35
C TYR A 43 -9.63 3.11 2.50
N LEU A 44 -8.88 2.64 3.50
CA LEU A 44 -9.44 2.11 4.74
C LEU A 44 -9.70 3.25 5.75
N GLU A 45 -10.80 3.17 6.47
CA GLU A 45 -11.15 4.14 7.52
C GLU A 45 -10.63 3.76 8.91
N SER A 46 -9.90 2.65 9.05
CA SER A 46 -9.60 2.07 10.37
C SER A 46 -8.16 1.65 10.58
N ALA A 47 -7.23 2.02 9.69
CA ALA A 47 -5.83 1.56 9.72
C ALA A 47 -4.83 2.70 9.98
N PRO A 48 -4.88 3.42 11.13
CA PRO A 48 -3.84 4.38 11.46
C PRO A 48 -2.50 3.66 11.68
N PRO A 49 -1.35 4.29 11.34
CA PRO A 49 -1.18 5.59 10.72
C PRO A 49 -1.15 5.57 9.20
N PHE A 50 -1.58 4.49 8.56
CA PHE A 50 -1.48 4.28 7.10
C PHE A 50 -2.65 4.90 6.32
N SER A 51 -3.89 4.62 6.75
CA SER A 51 -5.11 5.00 6.04
C SER A 51 -6.26 5.12 7.05
N PHE A 52 -6.75 6.34 7.27
CA PHE A 52 -7.83 6.62 8.22
C PHE A 52 -8.42 8.02 7.97
N PRO A 53 -9.60 8.37 8.50
CA PRO A 53 -10.17 9.72 8.39
C PRO A 53 -9.43 10.70 9.29
N GLY A 54 -9.02 11.84 8.73
CA GLY A 54 -8.51 12.98 9.47
C GLY A 54 -9.62 13.78 10.19
N PRO A 55 -9.25 14.89 10.84
CA PRO A 55 -10.21 15.74 11.57
C PRO A 55 -11.35 16.29 10.69
N ASP A 56 -11.06 16.57 9.42
CA ASP A 56 -12.02 17.05 8.42
C ASP A 56 -12.72 15.90 7.65
N LYS A 57 -12.58 14.67 8.14
CA LYS A 57 -13.09 13.42 7.55
C LYS A 57 -12.49 13.06 6.18
N ARG A 58 -11.49 13.80 5.72
CA ARG A 58 -10.72 13.40 4.53
C ARG A 58 -9.75 12.28 4.87
N PRO A 59 -9.47 11.37 3.94
CA PRO A 59 -8.48 10.34 4.18
C PRO A 59 -7.09 10.95 4.38
N VAL A 60 -6.40 10.45 5.40
CA VAL A 60 -5.02 10.82 5.76
C VAL A 60 -4.24 9.55 6.11
N GLY A 61 -2.93 9.64 6.10
CA GLY A 61 -2.04 8.55 6.49
C GLY A 61 -0.87 8.37 5.54
N TYR A 62 0.05 7.53 5.94
CA TYR A 62 1.24 7.23 5.15
C TYR A 62 0.91 6.74 3.73
N SER A 63 0.00 5.79 3.60
CA SER A 63 -0.44 5.26 2.30
C SER A 63 -1.18 6.32 1.47
N ILE A 64 -1.91 7.21 2.12
CA ILE A 64 -2.63 8.31 1.47
C ILE A 64 -1.65 9.33 0.88
N ASP A 65 -0.58 9.68 1.64
CA ASP A 65 0.47 10.58 1.16
C ASP A 65 1.20 9.99 -0.05
N LEU A 66 1.51 8.69 -0.03
CA LEU A 66 2.11 7.98 -1.16
C LEU A 66 1.19 7.99 -2.40
N CYS A 67 -0.09 7.69 -2.23
CA CYS A 67 -1.06 7.73 -3.34
C CYS A 67 -1.26 9.15 -3.89
N THR A 68 -1.21 10.17 -3.03
CA THR A 68 -1.25 11.57 -3.47
C THR A 68 -0.02 11.93 -4.30
N HIS A 69 1.16 11.43 -3.92
CA HIS A 69 2.39 11.58 -4.72
C HIS A 69 2.25 10.87 -6.08
N ILE A 70 1.75 9.64 -6.11
CA ILE A 70 1.49 8.88 -7.34
C ILE A 70 0.52 9.67 -8.25
N ALA A 71 -0.57 10.18 -7.69
CA ALA A 71 -1.55 10.96 -8.43
C ALA A 71 -0.94 12.21 -9.07
N SER A 72 -0.06 12.92 -8.35
CA SER A 72 0.66 14.08 -8.87
C SER A 72 1.59 13.70 -10.03
N ALA A 73 2.26 12.55 -9.95
CA ALA A 73 3.10 12.05 -11.03
C ALA A 73 2.28 11.69 -12.29
N ILE A 74 1.13 11.01 -12.12
CA ILE A 74 0.21 10.67 -13.21
C ILE A 74 -0.37 11.93 -13.84
N GLN A 75 -0.79 12.91 -13.03
CA GLN A 75 -1.25 14.24 -13.51
C GLN A 75 -0.22 14.87 -14.43
N LYS A 76 1.04 14.91 -14.00
CA LYS A 76 2.16 15.45 -14.80
C LYS A 76 2.39 14.65 -16.09
N GLN A 77 2.39 13.32 -16.01
CA GLN A 77 2.58 12.43 -17.16
C GLN A 77 1.50 12.65 -18.22
N LEU A 78 0.24 12.78 -17.80
CA LEU A 78 -0.90 12.93 -18.71
C LEU A 78 -1.15 14.37 -19.17
N GLY A 79 -0.52 15.37 -18.54
CA GLY A 79 -0.72 16.80 -18.83
C GLY A 79 -2.16 17.25 -18.61
N ILE A 80 -2.80 16.83 -17.52
CA ILE A 80 -4.21 17.15 -17.18
C ILE A 80 -4.32 17.67 -15.77
N ASN A 81 -5.43 18.34 -15.42
CA ASN A 81 -5.82 18.57 -14.03
C ASN A 81 -6.58 17.36 -13.51
N LEU A 82 -6.02 16.66 -12.54
CA LEU A 82 -6.55 15.40 -12.02
C LEU A 82 -7.42 15.63 -10.79
N LYS A 83 -8.67 15.17 -10.84
CA LYS A 83 -9.56 15.09 -9.68
C LYS A 83 -9.34 13.77 -8.96
N LEU A 84 -9.12 13.80 -7.64
CA LEU A 84 -9.06 12.62 -6.80
C LEU A 84 -10.46 12.31 -6.26
N ASN A 85 -10.91 11.09 -6.51
CA ASN A 85 -12.16 10.56 -5.96
C ASN A 85 -11.83 9.48 -4.93
N TRP A 86 -11.93 9.82 -3.63
CA TRP A 86 -11.68 8.90 -2.53
C TRP A 86 -12.91 8.08 -2.21
N VAL A 87 -12.77 6.76 -2.19
CA VAL A 87 -13.84 5.79 -1.95
C VAL A 87 -13.46 4.93 -0.74
N PRO A 88 -14.28 4.91 0.34
CA PRO A 88 -14.01 4.02 1.46
C PRO A 88 -14.18 2.56 1.03
N VAL A 89 -13.24 1.73 1.43
CA VAL A 89 -13.26 0.28 1.24
C VAL A 89 -13.09 -0.42 2.59
N THR A 90 -13.40 -1.72 2.62
CA THR A 90 -13.21 -2.57 3.80
C THR A 90 -12.18 -3.64 3.52
N THR A 91 -11.66 -4.30 4.56
CA THR A 91 -10.79 -5.47 4.41
C THR A 91 -11.45 -6.60 3.62
N GLU A 92 -12.77 -6.69 3.67
CA GLU A 92 -13.57 -7.70 2.96
C GLU A 92 -13.71 -7.39 1.46
N ASN A 93 -14.01 -6.13 1.08
CA ASN A 93 -14.39 -5.78 -0.29
C ASN A 93 -13.28 -5.18 -1.16
N ARG A 94 -12.16 -4.73 -0.57
CA ARG A 94 -11.10 -3.95 -1.27
C ARG A 94 -10.53 -4.63 -2.52
N ILE A 95 -10.35 -5.97 -2.48
CA ILE A 95 -9.83 -6.73 -3.62
C ILE A 95 -10.82 -6.68 -4.78
N ASP A 96 -12.10 -6.96 -4.50
CA ASP A 96 -13.14 -6.96 -5.52
C ASP A 96 -13.43 -5.56 -6.08
N MET A 97 -13.30 -4.51 -5.25
CA MET A 97 -13.43 -3.12 -5.71
C MET A 97 -12.38 -2.75 -6.77
N VAL A 98 -11.13 -3.22 -6.60
CA VAL A 98 -10.07 -3.03 -7.61
C VAL A 98 -10.29 -3.97 -8.81
N ALA A 99 -10.54 -5.25 -8.59
CA ALA A 99 -10.74 -6.24 -9.66
C ALA A 99 -11.91 -5.87 -10.61
N GLN A 100 -12.95 -5.20 -10.08
CA GLN A 100 -14.11 -4.73 -10.85
C GLN A 100 -13.92 -3.32 -11.43
N GLY A 101 -12.76 -2.68 -11.27
CA GLY A 101 -12.48 -1.34 -11.79
C GLY A 101 -13.27 -0.21 -11.11
N LYS A 102 -13.89 -0.47 -9.94
CA LYS A 102 -14.57 0.54 -9.11
C LYS A 102 -13.57 1.45 -8.40
N VAL A 103 -12.36 0.97 -8.17
CA VAL A 103 -11.22 1.65 -7.59
C VAL A 103 -10.02 1.42 -8.51
N ASP A 104 -9.26 2.47 -8.81
CA ASP A 104 -8.08 2.40 -9.67
C ASP A 104 -6.82 2.03 -8.87
N ILE A 105 -6.68 2.58 -7.66
CA ILE A 105 -5.61 2.24 -6.71
C ILE A 105 -6.22 2.05 -5.32
N GLU A 106 -5.93 0.94 -4.67
CA GLU A 106 -6.26 0.78 -3.25
C GLU A 106 -5.09 1.23 -2.38
N CYS A 107 -5.29 2.32 -1.64
CA CYS A 107 -4.29 3.09 -0.91
C CYS A 107 -4.31 2.77 0.59
N SER A 108 -3.97 1.54 0.96
CA SER A 108 -3.95 1.16 2.38
C SER A 108 -2.82 0.19 2.75
N THR A 109 -3.12 -0.85 3.47
CA THR A 109 -2.18 -1.82 4.08
C THR A 109 -2.42 -3.22 3.54
N THR A 110 -2.54 -3.37 2.22
CA THR A 110 -2.78 -4.69 1.66
C THR A 110 -1.48 -5.45 1.43
N THR A 111 -1.35 -6.57 2.11
CA THR A 111 -0.24 -7.50 1.94
C THR A 111 -0.27 -8.09 0.54
N ALA A 112 0.82 -7.95 -0.19
CA ALA A 112 1.01 -8.55 -1.50
C ALA A 112 1.26 -10.06 -1.34
N THR A 113 0.28 -10.88 -1.76
CA THR A 113 0.39 -12.34 -1.77
C THR A 113 0.21 -12.89 -3.18
N LEU A 114 0.77 -14.07 -3.46
CA LEU A 114 0.61 -14.72 -4.76
C LEU A 114 -0.87 -15.01 -5.07
N SER A 115 -1.65 -15.46 -4.08
CA SER A 115 -3.07 -15.72 -4.26
C SER A 115 -3.90 -14.46 -4.57
N ARG A 116 -3.55 -13.30 -3.98
CA ARG A 116 -4.20 -12.02 -4.31
C ARG A 116 -3.82 -11.55 -5.71
N GLN A 117 -2.60 -11.86 -6.18
CA GLN A 117 -2.15 -11.54 -7.53
C GLN A 117 -2.87 -12.34 -8.62
N GLU A 118 -3.65 -13.37 -8.28
CA GLU A 118 -4.57 -14.01 -9.22
C GLU A 118 -5.75 -13.09 -9.62
N LYS A 119 -6.09 -12.10 -8.78
CA LYS A 119 -7.23 -11.19 -8.97
C LYS A 119 -6.84 -9.77 -9.29
N VAL A 120 -5.72 -9.27 -8.75
CA VAL A 120 -5.24 -7.88 -8.86
C VAL A 120 -3.73 -7.87 -9.05
N ASP A 121 -3.19 -6.78 -9.59
CA ASP A 121 -1.75 -6.53 -9.57
C ASP A 121 -1.36 -5.72 -8.33
N PHE A 122 -0.07 -5.68 -8.02
CA PHE A 122 0.50 -4.86 -6.95
C PHE A 122 1.57 -3.92 -7.48
N SER A 123 1.68 -2.77 -6.85
CA SER A 123 2.79 -1.84 -7.03
C SER A 123 4.10 -2.41 -6.46
N LEU A 124 5.20 -1.66 -6.62
CA LEU A 124 6.38 -1.81 -5.75
C LEU A 124 5.94 -1.77 -4.28
N MET A 125 6.76 -2.39 -3.43
CA MET A 125 6.47 -2.39 -1.98
C MET A 125 6.42 -0.97 -1.43
N THR A 126 5.44 -0.73 -0.59
CA THR A 126 5.22 0.57 0.08
C THR A 126 5.62 0.53 1.55
N PHE A 127 5.56 -0.63 2.19
CA PHE A 127 5.96 -0.86 3.56
C PHE A 127 6.30 -2.34 3.79
N ALA A 128 6.99 -2.64 4.89
CA ALA A 128 7.23 -3.99 5.38
C ALA A 128 6.86 -4.06 6.86
N ASP A 129 5.89 -4.90 7.17
CA ASP A 129 5.36 -5.07 8.53
C ASP A 129 5.38 -6.55 8.93
N GLY A 130 4.87 -6.85 10.10
CA GLY A 130 4.67 -8.19 10.61
C GLY A 130 3.43 -8.27 11.50
N GLY A 131 2.75 -9.41 11.47
CA GLY A 131 1.62 -9.68 12.34
C GLY A 131 2.04 -9.82 13.81
N GLY A 132 1.31 -9.14 14.70
CA GLY A 132 1.55 -9.13 16.14
C GLY A 132 0.25 -9.06 16.94
N LEU A 133 0.40 -8.78 18.21
CA LEU A 133 -0.72 -8.67 19.17
C LEU A 133 -0.70 -7.32 19.86
N LEU A 134 -1.88 -6.74 20.06
CA LEU A 134 -2.14 -5.65 21.02
C LEU A 134 -2.93 -6.23 22.18
N THR A 135 -2.54 -5.91 23.40
CA THR A 135 -3.22 -6.36 24.62
C THR A 135 -3.39 -5.20 25.60
N LYS A 136 -4.09 -5.40 26.69
CA LYS A 136 -3.96 -4.49 27.84
C LYS A 136 -2.56 -4.57 28.43
N SER A 137 -2.03 -3.47 28.94
CA SER A 137 -0.67 -3.39 29.49
C SER A 137 -0.46 -4.22 30.76
N ASP A 138 -1.54 -4.52 31.49
CA ASP A 138 -1.53 -5.39 32.67
C ASP A 138 -1.49 -6.88 32.32
N LEU A 139 -1.87 -7.26 31.10
CA LEU A 139 -1.77 -8.63 30.62
C LEU A 139 -0.33 -8.94 30.20
N LYS A 140 0.39 -9.62 31.09
CA LYS A 140 1.77 -10.02 30.84
C LYS A 140 1.78 -11.30 29.98
N LEU A 141 2.31 -11.20 28.77
CA LEU A 141 2.56 -12.31 27.87
C LEU A 141 4.07 -12.41 27.64
N GLY A 142 4.71 -13.34 28.34
CA GLY A 142 6.14 -13.61 28.23
C GLY A 142 6.47 -14.63 27.15
N ALA A 143 5.53 -15.53 26.86
CA ALA A 143 5.68 -16.60 25.88
C ALA A 143 4.36 -16.82 25.11
N VAL A 144 4.44 -17.53 23.99
CA VAL A 144 3.27 -17.90 23.18
C VAL A 144 2.28 -18.76 23.97
N ALA A 145 2.79 -19.63 24.86
CA ALA A 145 1.97 -20.47 25.74
C ALA A 145 1.00 -19.66 26.64
N ASP A 146 1.35 -18.42 26.98
CA ASP A 146 0.49 -17.55 27.81
C ASP A 146 -0.80 -17.12 27.07
N LEU A 147 -0.87 -17.36 25.76
CA LEU A 147 -2.07 -17.15 24.95
C LEU A 147 -3.13 -18.25 25.13
N ALA A 148 -2.79 -19.38 25.79
CA ALA A 148 -3.73 -20.48 26.01
C ALA A 148 -5.04 -19.96 26.61
N ASP A 149 -6.17 -20.38 26.04
CA ASP A 149 -7.53 -20.04 26.44
C ASP A 149 -7.89 -18.55 26.39
N LYS A 150 -7.00 -17.67 25.88
CA LYS A 150 -7.28 -16.25 25.70
C LYS A 150 -8.23 -16.02 24.52
N ARG A 151 -8.99 -14.95 24.62
CA ARG A 151 -9.88 -14.44 23.56
C ARG A 151 -9.08 -13.47 22.69
N ILE A 152 -8.81 -13.84 21.44
CA ILE A 152 -8.04 -13.04 20.52
C ILE A 152 -8.95 -12.53 19.40
N ALA A 153 -9.11 -11.20 19.30
CA ALA A 153 -9.83 -10.59 18.23
C ALA A 153 -9.03 -10.70 16.93
N VAL A 154 -9.72 -10.96 15.81
CA VAL A 154 -9.16 -11.05 14.45
C VAL A 154 -10.15 -10.49 13.44
N ILE A 155 -9.63 -9.95 12.34
CA ILE A 155 -10.46 -9.55 11.19
C ILE A 155 -10.49 -10.72 10.21
N PRO A 156 -11.66 -11.28 9.88
CA PRO A 156 -11.77 -12.44 9.00
C PRO A 156 -11.22 -12.17 7.59
N GLY A 157 -10.61 -13.19 6.98
CA GLY A 157 -10.09 -13.15 5.62
C GLY A 157 -8.79 -12.35 5.46
N THR A 158 -8.16 -11.94 6.56
CA THR A 158 -6.84 -11.30 6.52
C THR A 158 -5.70 -12.31 6.50
N THR A 159 -4.54 -11.89 6.00
CA THR A 159 -3.29 -12.65 6.11
C THR A 159 -2.93 -12.89 7.57
N THR A 160 -3.20 -11.91 8.43
CA THR A 160 -2.97 -11.95 9.87
C THR A 160 -3.78 -13.05 10.55
N GLU A 161 -5.09 -13.22 10.25
CA GLU A 161 -5.91 -14.34 10.79
C GLU A 161 -5.32 -15.69 10.37
N THR A 162 -4.97 -15.83 9.09
CA THR A 162 -4.39 -17.07 8.55
C THR A 162 -3.05 -17.40 9.21
N ALA A 163 -2.17 -16.41 9.32
CA ALA A 163 -0.84 -16.58 9.91
C ALA A 163 -0.92 -16.87 11.41
N LEU A 164 -1.78 -16.15 12.15
CA LEU A 164 -2.00 -16.44 13.58
C LEU A 164 -2.49 -17.85 13.80
N THR A 165 -3.48 -18.29 13.02
CA THR A 165 -4.06 -19.64 13.15
C THR A 165 -3.00 -20.73 12.91
N LYS A 166 -2.16 -20.53 11.89
CA LYS A 166 -1.04 -21.41 11.58
C LYS A 166 -0.02 -21.42 12.71
N PHE A 167 0.41 -20.24 13.16
CA PHE A 167 1.38 -20.07 14.23
C PHE A 167 0.93 -20.74 15.54
N LEU A 168 -0.30 -20.50 15.98
CA LEU A 168 -0.85 -21.12 17.19
C LEU A 168 -0.91 -22.65 17.10
N LYS A 169 -1.22 -23.19 15.92
CA LYS A 169 -1.20 -24.64 15.68
C LYS A 169 0.22 -25.22 15.79
N GLU A 170 1.21 -24.52 15.23
CA GLU A 170 2.62 -24.94 15.29
C GLU A 170 3.17 -24.90 16.73
N GLU A 171 2.70 -23.94 17.54
CA GLU A 171 3.06 -23.80 18.96
C GLU A 171 2.18 -24.65 19.91
N PHE A 172 1.22 -25.40 19.38
CA PHE A 172 0.27 -26.21 20.16
C PHE A 172 -0.54 -25.42 21.19
N VAL A 173 -0.86 -24.16 20.85
CA VAL A 173 -1.66 -23.26 21.69
C VAL A 173 -3.06 -23.09 21.12
N THR A 174 -4.07 -23.22 21.98
CA THR A 174 -5.48 -23.00 21.62
C THR A 174 -5.96 -21.68 22.19
N VAL A 175 -6.63 -20.87 21.36
CA VAL A 175 -7.26 -19.59 21.73
C VAL A 175 -8.72 -19.56 21.30
N GLN A 176 -9.51 -18.64 21.85
CA GLN A 176 -10.86 -18.34 21.37
C GLN A 176 -10.80 -17.15 20.41
N LEU A 177 -11.10 -17.36 19.11
CA LEU A 177 -11.11 -16.28 18.12
C LEU A 177 -12.39 -15.48 18.24
N VAL A 178 -12.26 -14.17 18.43
CA VAL A 178 -13.34 -13.17 18.42
C VAL A 178 -13.29 -12.41 17.09
N ARG A 179 -14.31 -12.58 16.23
CA ARG A 179 -14.34 -11.94 14.93
C ARG A 179 -14.82 -10.51 15.03
N VAL A 180 -14.04 -9.58 14.46
CA VAL A 180 -14.35 -8.14 14.39
C VAL A 180 -14.30 -7.68 12.93
N LYS A 181 -15.01 -6.60 12.58
CA LYS A 181 -15.13 -6.15 11.19
C LYS A 181 -13.96 -5.31 10.71
N ASN A 182 -13.32 -4.58 11.63
CA ASN A 182 -12.24 -3.64 11.31
C ASN A 182 -11.34 -3.40 12.53
N HIS A 183 -10.27 -2.65 12.33
CA HIS A 183 -9.25 -2.42 13.35
C HIS A 183 -9.77 -1.62 14.56
N VAL A 184 -10.69 -0.67 14.34
CA VAL A 184 -11.31 0.10 15.44
C VAL A 184 -12.19 -0.79 16.32
N GLU A 185 -12.95 -1.72 15.74
CA GLU A 185 -13.69 -2.73 16.49
C GLU A 185 -12.74 -3.67 17.26
N GLY A 186 -11.58 -4.01 16.68
CA GLY A 186 -10.56 -4.83 17.36
C GLY A 186 -10.02 -4.15 18.61
N LEU A 187 -9.65 -2.86 18.54
CA LEU A 187 -9.26 -2.06 19.70
C LEU A 187 -10.40 -1.99 20.71
N GLY A 188 -11.62 -1.70 20.26
CA GLY A 188 -12.81 -1.61 21.10
C GLY A 188 -13.14 -2.92 21.82
N ALA A 189 -12.82 -4.08 21.24
CA ALA A 189 -13.00 -5.38 21.90
C ALA A 189 -12.07 -5.55 23.11
N ILE A 190 -10.81 -5.07 23.02
CA ILE A 190 -9.88 -5.04 24.16
C ILE A 190 -10.38 -4.07 25.22
N GLU A 191 -10.77 -2.85 24.83
CA GLU A 191 -11.23 -1.81 25.77
C GLU A 191 -12.44 -2.27 26.58
N LYS A 192 -13.41 -2.92 25.92
CA LYS A 192 -14.63 -3.46 26.56
C LYS A 192 -14.39 -4.76 27.32
N GLY A 193 -13.21 -5.39 27.19
CA GLY A 193 -12.90 -6.67 27.79
C GLY A 193 -13.63 -7.87 27.14
N SER A 194 -14.12 -7.73 25.91
CA SER A 194 -14.67 -8.85 25.13
C SER A 194 -13.60 -9.68 24.42
N ALA A 195 -12.40 -9.12 24.27
CA ALA A 195 -11.19 -9.82 23.86
C ALA A 195 -10.03 -9.46 24.81
N ASP A 196 -9.08 -10.40 24.96
CA ASP A 196 -7.89 -10.22 25.78
C ASP A 196 -6.72 -9.66 24.94
N GLY A 197 -6.79 -9.90 23.61
CA GLY A 197 -5.85 -9.35 22.63
C GLY A 197 -6.51 -9.12 21.27
N PHE A 198 -5.87 -8.32 20.44
CA PHE A 198 -6.22 -8.11 19.03
C PHE A 198 -5.01 -8.38 18.16
N ALA A 199 -5.16 -9.30 17.20
CA ALA A 199 -4.14 -9.64 16.22
C ALA A 199 -4.32 -8.81 14.97
N SER A 200 -3.26 -8.09 14.59
CA SER A 200 -3.18 -7.31 13.36
C SER A 200 -1.71 -7.03 13.05
N ASP A 201 -1.45 -6.27 11.98
CA ASP A 201 -0.13 -5.83 11.61
C ASP A 201 0.40 -4.83 12.63
N ARG A 202 1.64 -4.97 13.04
CA ARG A 202 2.24 -4.27 14.18
C ARG A 202 2.17 -2.75 14.05
N GLY A 203 2.41 -2.23 12.84
CA GLY A 203 2.31 -0.79 12.58
C GLY A 203 0.90 -0.25 12.82
N ILE A 204 -0.14 -1.01 12.44
CA ILE A 204 -1.53 -0.66 12.70
C ILE A 204 -1.83 -0.73 14.20
N LEU A 205 -1.38 -1.77 14.89
CA LEU A 205 -1.56 -1.93 16.34
C LEU A 205 -0.96 -0.76 17.11
N ILE A 206 0.23 -0.33 16.75
CA ILE A 206 0.89 0.86 17.32
C ILE A 206 0.05 2.11 17.04
N GLY A 207 -0.38 2.32 15.80
CA GLY A 207 -1.21 3.46 15.42
C GLY A 207 -2.51 3.53 16.21
N LEU A 208 -3.20 2.40 16.39
CA LEU A 208 -4.40 2.30 17.21
C LEU A 208 -4.13 2.66 18.68
N ALA A 209 -3.09 2.11 19.26
CA ALA A 209 -2.71 2.40 20.64
C ALA A 209 -2.41 3.89 20.83
N VAL A 210 -1.57 4.49 19.97
CA VAL A 210 -1.18 5.91 20.04
C VAL A 210 -2.38 6.84 19.84
N THR A 211 -3.33 6.49 18.99
CA THR A 211 -4.54 7.30 18.73
C THR A 211 -5.68 7.02 19.70
N SER A 212 -5.53 6.07 20.62
CA SER A 212 -6.51 5.78 21.65
C SER A 212 -6.60 6.91 22.69
N LYS A 213 -7.63 6.88 23.53
CA LYS A 213 -7.81 7.88 24.62
C LYS A 213 -6.69 7.82 25.65
N ASP A 214 -6.13 6.65 25.88
CA ASP A 214 -5.05 6.43 26.85
C ASP A 214 -4.09 5.34 26.32
N PRO A 215 -3.02 5.74 25.60
CA PRO A 215 -2.04 4.82 25.04
C PRO A 215 -1.35 3.92 26.07
N THR A 216 -1.24 4.36 27.32
CA THR A 216 -0.53 3.62 28.39
C THR A 216 -1.26 2.35 28.82
N ARG A 217 -2.54 2.23 28.47
CA ARG A 217 -3.36 1.04 28.76
C ARG A 217 -3.06 -0.15 27.86
N PHE A 218 -2.23 0.03 26.84
CA PHE A 218 -1.96 -1.01 25.86
C PHE A 218 -0.50 -1.46 25.89
N GLY A 219 -0.30 -2.73 25.60
CA GLY A 219 1.01 -3.37 25.45
C GLY A 219 1.11 -4.10 24.10
N LEU A 220 2.30 -4.12 23.55
CA LEU A 220 2.61 -4.92 22.35
C LEU A 220 3.62 -5.99 22.74
N PRO A 221 3.18 -7.20 23.05
CA PRO A 221 4.07 -8.34 23.31
C PRO A 221 5.03 -8.57 22.15
N ASN A 222 6.22 -9.06 22.46
CA ASN A 222 7.22 -9.36 21.42
C ASN A 222 6.92 -10.72 20.74
N ILE A 223 5.70 -10.86 20.26
CA ILE A 223 5.21 -12.03 19.52
C ILE A 223 4.95 -11.57 18.09
N LEU A 224 5.73 -12.11 17.13
CA LEU A 224 5.57 -11.90 15.70
C LEU A 224 5.30 -13.25 15.05
N PHE A 225 4.29 -13.31 14.18
CA PHE A 225 3.85 -14.56 13.56
C PHE A 225 3.70 -14.49 12.04
N SER A 226 3.95 -13.33 11.42
CA SER A 226 3.94 -13.20 9.96
C SER A 226 4.91 -12.13 9.46
N TYR A 227 5.12 -12.16 8.15
CA TYR A 227 5.73 -11.10 7.35
C TYR A 227 4.67 -10.54 6.41
N GLU A 228 4.49 -9.22 6.45
CA GLU A 228 3.43 -8.52 5.73
C GLU A 228 4.04 -7.46 4.77
N PRO A 229 4.42 -7.85 3.54
CA PRO A 229 4.89 -6.91 2.54
C PRO A 229 3.70 -6.17 1.92
N TYR A 230 3.59 -4.85 2.15
CA TYR A 230 2.53 -4.05 1.57
C TYR A 230 2.86 -3.57 0.17
N GLY A 231 1.83 -3.55 -0.67
CA GLY A 231 1.81 -2.89 -1.96
C GLY A 231 0.42 -2.36 -2.25
N PHE A 232 0.31 -1.35 -3.09
CA PHE A 232 -1.00 -0.86 -3.53
C PHE A 232 -1.57 -1.80 -4.58
N MET A 233 -2.84 -2.18 -4.41
CA MET A 233 -3.54 -2.98 -5.40
C MET A 233 -3.94 -2.14 -6.60
N LEU A 234 -3.76 -2.71 -7.78
CA LEU A 234 -4.02 -2.12 -9.10
C LEU A 234 -4.85 -3.10 -9.94
N PRO A 235 -5.57 -2.64 -10.96
CA PRO A 235 -6.23 -3.52 -11.91
C PRO A 235 -5.26 -4.52 -12.52
N ARG A 236 -5.68 -5.78 -12.60
CA ARG A 236 -4.84 -6.85 -13.13
C ARG A 236 -4.59 -6.66 -14.64
N ASN A 237 -3.37 -7.03 -15.07
CA ASN A 237 -2.94 -6.96 -16.47
C ASN A 237 -2.86 -5.53 -17.05
N ASP A 238 -2.91 -4.50 -16.25
CA ASP A 238 -2.70 -3.11 -16.66
C ASP A 238 -1.23 -2.72 -16.47
N ALA A 239 -0.37 -3.22 -17.34
CA ALA A 239 1.08 -3.04 -17.24
C ALA A 239 1.51 -1.58 -17.39
N ALA A 240 0.84 -0.80 -18.23
CA ALA A 240 1.13 0.62 -18.44
C ALA A 240 0.80 1.44 -17.19
N PHE A 241 -0.34 1.20 -16.58
CA PHE A 241 -0.74 1.88 -15.34
C PHE A 241 0.17 1.48 -14.17
N ARG A 242 0.44 0.18 -14.01
CA ARG A 242 1.38 -0.31 -12.99
C ARG A 242 2.77 0.30 -13.15
N LEU A 243 3.27 0.43 -14.39
CA LEU A 243 4.56 1.08 -14.64
C LEU A 243 4.54 2.56 -14.22
N ALA A 244 3.46 3.30 -14.51
CA ALA A 244 3.32 4.70 -14.09
C ALA A 244 3.33 4.84 -12.57
N VAL A 245 2.59 3.98 -11.85
CA VAL A 245 2.58 3.92 -10.37
C VAL A 245 3.98 3.59 -9.83
N ASN A 246 4.63 2.58 -10.40
CA ASN A 246 5.95 2.13 -9.95
C ASN A 246 7.04 3.18 -10.21
N ARG A 247 7.00 3.91 -11.33
CA ARG A 247 7.92 5.02 -11.59
C ARG A 247 7.78 6.13 -10.55
N ALA A 248 6.55 6.46 -10.16
CA ALA A 248 6.31 7.46 -9.12
C ALA A 248 6.91 7.03 -7.77
N LEU A 249 6.69 5.78 -7.36
CA LEU A 249 7.25 5.24 -6.11
C LEU A 249 8.78 5.13 -6.17
N ALA A 250 9.32 4.54 -7.23
CA ALA A 250 10.77 4.40 -7.39
C ALA A 250 11.48 5.75 -7.39
N GLY A 251 10.92 6.76 -8.08
CA GLY A 251 11.43 8.13 -8.06
C GLY A 251 11.42 8.76 -6.68
N LEU A 252 10.34 8.54 -5.90
CA LEU A 252 10.23 9.01 -4.51
C LEU A 252 11.30 8.37 -3.61
N TYR A 253 11.56 7.08 -3.79
CA TYR A 253 12.58 6.36 -3.01
C TYR A 253 13.99 6.80 -3.39
N ARG A 254 14.33 6.86 -4.69
CA ARG A 254 15.66 7.31 -5.18
C ARG A 254 16.02 8.73 -4.75
N SER A 255 15.04 9.63 -4.78
CA SER A 255 15.26 11.04 -4.41
C SER A 255 15.36 11.27 -2.91
N GLY A 256 15.06 10.25 -2.07
CA GLY A 256 14.94 10.43 -0.62
C GLY A 256 13.65 11.14 -0.21
N GLY A 257 12.74 11.42 -1.14
CA GLY A 257 11.46 12.11 -0.86
C GLY A 257 10.53 11.30 0.06
N ILE A 258 10.81 10.01 0.26
CA ILE A 258 10.08 9.18 1.23
C ILE A 258 10.39 9.58 2.68
N ALA A 259 11.57 10.12 2.97
CA ALA A 259 11.99 10.40 4.35
C ALA A 259 11.04 11.37 5.09
N PRO A 260 10.65 12.55 4.55
CA PRO A 260 9.70 13.42 5.23
C PRO A 260 8.30 12.81 5.38
N ILE A 261 7.89 11.91 4.48
CA ILE A 261 6.61 11.18 4.60
C ILE A 261 6.70 10.17 5.76
N TYR A 262 7.77 9.39 5.82
CA TYR A 262 8.02 8.47 6.93
C TYR A 262 8.08 9.22 8.27
N GLU A 263 8.85 10.29 8.34
CA GLU A 263 9.01 11.10 9.55
C GLU A 263 7.66 11.64 10.08
N ARG A 264 6.79 12.10 9.19
CA ARG A 264 5.47 12.60 9.56
C ARG A 264 4.63 11.56 10.29
N TRP A 265 4.65 10.30 9.83
CA TRP A 265 3.74 9.26 10.30
C TRP A 265 4.36 8.32 11.33
N PHE A 266 5.67 8.16 11.30
CA PHE A 266 6.41 7.21 12.13
C PHE A 266 7.56 7.83 12.91
N GLY A 267 7.87 9.11 12.71
CA GLY A 267 9.03 9.76 13.35
C GLY A 267 9.02 9.66 14.87
N ALA A 268 7.85 9.73 15.51
CA ALA A 268 7.70 9.51 16.95
C ALA A 268 8.11 8.08 17.39
N LEU A 269 8.12 7.11 16.49
CA LEU A 269 8.56 5.73 16.73
C LEU A 269 10.03 5.50 16.40
N GLY A 270 10.71 6.52 15.85
CA GLY A 270 12.11 6.48 15.48
C GLY A 270 12.36 6.33 13.97
N LYS A 271 13.61 6.04 13.61
CA LYS A 271 14.03 5.84 12.22
C LYS A 271 13.44 4.56 11.62
N PRO A 272 13.34 4.46 10.28
CA PRO A 272 12.98 3.22 9.61
C PRO A 272 13.83 2.05 10.09
N SER A 273 13.20 0.91 10.33
CA SER A 273 13.94 -0.32 10.64
C SER A 273 14.87 -0.69 9.47
N PRO A 274 15.93 -1.49 9.69
CA PRO A 274 16.79 -1.95 8.60
C PRO A 274 16.03 -2.60 7.44
N ALA A 275 14.95 -3.33 7.73
CA ALA A 275 14.11 -3.96 6.72
C ALA A 275 13.36 -2.92 5.87
N ILE A 276 12.77 -1.88 6.49
CA ILE A 276 12.11 -0.79 5.77
C ILE A 276 13.10 0.02 4.96
N ALA A 277 14.28 0.34 5.51
CA ALA A 277 15.32 1.07 4.80
C ALA A 277 15.83 0.28 3.58
N ALA A 278 16.07 -1.02 3.73
CA ALA A 278 16.46 -1.91 2.62
C ALA A 278 15.35 -1.99 1.56
N MET A 279 14.08 -2.07 1.97
CA MET A 279 12.94 -2.09 1.06
C MET A 279 12.90 -0.82 0.20
N TYR A 280 13.06 0.39 0.77
CA TYR A 280 13.11 1.63 -0.02
C TYR A 280 14.28 1.63 -1.00
N MET A 281 15.47 1.18 -0.56
CA MET A 281 16.66 1.11 -1.40
C MET A 281 16.45 0.16 -2.59
N LEU A 282 15.94 -1.05 -2.33
CA LEU A 282 15.73 -2.08 -3.36
C LEU A 282 14.60 -1.73 -4.33
N ASN A 283 13.58 -0.99 -3.89
CA ASN A 283 12.47 -0.52 -4.74
C ASN A 283 12.77 0.84 -5.41
N GLY A 284 13.90 1.46 -5.13
CA GLY A 284 14.39 2.65 -5.80
C GLY A 284 14.97 2.33 -7.18
N LEU A 285 14.20 1.64 -8.04
CA LEU A 285 14.65 1.17 -9.34
C LEU A 285 15.15 2.31 -10.24
N PRO A 286 16.26 2.15 -11.00
CA PRO A 286 16.71 3.13 -11.99
C PRO A 286 15.69 3.28 -13.12
N GLU A 287 15.79 4.42 -13.89
CA GLU A 287 15.01 4.62 -15.11
C GLU A 287 15.52 3.74 -16.24
#